data_975fb891e7161d9e9fecdf90ab3b48a3
#
_entry.id   975fb891e7161d9e9fecdf90ab3b48a3
#
_cell.length_a   1.000
_cell.length_b   1.000
_cell.length_c   1.000
_cell.angle_alpha   90.00
_cell.angle_beta   90.00
_cell.angle_gamma   90.00
#
_symmetry.space_group_name_H-M   'P 1'
#
loop_
_entity.id
_entity.type
_entity.pdbx_description
1 polymer ?
#
loop_
_entity_poly.entity_id
_entity_poly.type
_entity_poly.pdbx_seq_one_letter_code
_entity_poly.pdbx_strand_id
1 'polypeptide(L)'
;MKQSADILFSIIVPVYNRPDEIADLLGSLAAQTDRGFEIVIVEDCSTVPCLEATEGEATEWIPKSDPGVRLRYFRKGNEGRSIARNYGMERASGSYFIFVDSDCILPPDYIGSLRRNLRENPADCFGGPDAAHDSFTKTQKAINYSMTSFLTTGGIRGGKVSMEKFTPRTFNMGFSREVYDRVGGFREMFSEDIDMSTRIRQAGFSIALFTDVYVYHKRRVDMRKFWKQVHVFGMSRITLELLYPGSMKLVHWLPACFTVGAVALIIGSFFCKWLLIPLLVYILALFVCALAATRSLDIAGRAVVASMVQLTGYGSGFIKAYVEKMILGRGRDVEKEIEIRKGKNEGL
;
A
#
# COMPACT_ATOMS: atom_id res chain seq x y z
N MET A 1 11.02 26.45 13.56
CA MET A 1 11.31 25.08 13.11
C MET A 1 12.03 24.36 14.24
N LYS A 2 11.42 23.36 14.88
CA LYS A 2 12.12 22.50 15.87
C LYS A 2 13.24 21.75 15.16
N GLN A 3 14.43 21.72 15.75
CA GLN A 3 15.54 20.99 15.17
C GLN A 3 15.19 19.50 15.04
N SER A 4 15.51 18.87 13.93
CA SER A 4 15.15 17.48 13.61
C SER A 4 15.74 16.42 14.58
N ALA A 5 16.63 16.82 15.48
CA ALA A 5 17.15 15.97 16.54
C ALA A 5 16.09 15.59 17.59
N ASP A 6 15.03 16.41 17.73
CA ASP A 6 13.98 16.24 18.74
C ASP A 6 12.71 15.56 18.22
N ILE A 7 12.71 15.07 16.97
CA ILE A 7 11.56 14.37 16.41
C ILE A 7 11.48 12.97 17.05
N LEU A 8 10.45 12.75 17.86
CA LEU A 8 10.02 11.40 18.25
C LEU A 8 9.10 10.84 17.16
N PHE A 9 9.47 9.70 16.59
CA PHE A 9 8.64 8.97 15.64
C PHE A 9 7.69 8.02 16.37
N SER A 10 6.45 7.92 15.89
CA SER A 10 5.52 6.86 16.31
C SER A 10 5.26 5.93 15.14
N ILE A 11 5.74 4.70 15.23
CA ILE A 11 5.52 3.65 14.23
C ILE A 11 4.19 2.98 14.54
N ILE A 12 3.18 3.20 13.70
CA ILE A 12 1.82 2.71 13.86
C ILE A 12 1.60 1.50 12.97
N VAL A 13 1.27 0.36 13.58
CA VAL A 13 1.13 -0.94 12.93
C VAL A 13 -0.26 -1.50 13.16
N PRO A 14 -1.17 -1.46 12.17
CA PRO A 14 -2.44 -2.16 12.24
C PRO A 14 -2.21 -3.67 12.01
N VAL A 15 -2.80 -4.51 12.85
CA VAL A 15 -2.64 -5.97 12.78
C VAL A 15 -4.00 -6.66 12.75
N TYR A 16 -4.13 -7.70 11.91
CA TYR A 16 -5.30 -8.58 11.89
C TYR A 16 -4.89 -9.99 11.47
N ASN A 17 -4.92 -10.95 12.41
CA ASN A 17 -4.57 -12.36 12.20
C ASN A 17 -3.18 -12.58 11.56
N ARG A 18 -2.12 -11.94 12.10
CA ARG A 18 -0.76 -11.94 11.55
C ARG A 18 0.33 -12.12 12.61
N PRO A 19 0.22 -13.09 13.55
CA PRO A 19 1.18 -13.23 14.64
C PRO A 19 2.62 -13.48 14.16
N ASP A 20 2.82 -14.29 13.11
CA ASP A 20 4.16 -14.61 12.60
C ASP A 20 4.79 -13.41 11.88
N GLU A 21 4.00 -12.64 11.14
CA GLU A 21 4.49 -11.49 10.38
C GLU A 21 4.90 -10.35 11.31
N ILE A 22 4.15 -10.12 12.41
CA ILE A 22 4.49 -9.09 13.38
C ILE A 22 5.80 -9.41 14.14
N ALA A 23 6.12 -10.69 14.35
CA ALA A 23 7.37 -11.09 14.97
C ALA A 23 8.58 -10.69 14.11
N ASP A 24 8.50 -10.89 12.79
CA ASP A 24 9.55 -10.47 11.85
C ASP A 24 9.70 -8.93 11.83
N LEU A 25 8.57 -8.20 11.83
CA LEU A 25 8.59 -6.74 11.90
C LEU A 25 9.23 -6.25 13.20
N LEU A 26 8.81 -6.79 14.36
CA LEU A 26 9.37 -6.41 15.68
C LEU A 26 10.86 -6.74 15.77
N GLY A 27 11.29 -7.87 15.21
CA GLY A 27 12.72 -8.21 15.10
C GLY A 27 13.51 -7.16 14.31
N SER A 28 12.96 -6.67 13.20
CA SER A 28 13.59 -5.62 12.38
C SER A 28 13.58 -4.25 13.06
N LEU A 29 12.56 -3.94 13.87
CA LEU A 29 12.51 -2.72 14.68
C LEU A 29 13.47 -2.78 15.86
N ALA A 30 13.65 -3.94 16.49
CA ALA A 30 14.66 -4.14 17.50
C ALA A 30 16.09 -3.98 16.97
N ALA A 31 16.33 -4.20 15.69
CA ALA A 31 17.63 -4.05 15.03
C ALA A 31 17.93 -2.60 14.55
N GLN A 32 17.03 -1.64 14.77
CA GLN A 32 17.26 -0.26 14.34
C GLN A 32 18.45 0.38 15.06
N THR A 33 19.27 1.12 14.34
CA THR A 33 20.44 1.84 14.89
C THR A 33 20.04 3.15 15.59
N ASP A 34 19.02 3.84 15.10
CA ASP A 34 18.42 5.02 15.74
C ASP A 34 17.22 4.59 16.59
N ARG A 35 17.21 4.95 17.87
CA ARG A 35 16.19 4.56 18.87
C ARG A 35 15.15 5.64 19.16
N GLY A 36 15.17 6.75 18.43
CA GLY A 36 14.25 7.88 18.63
C GLY A 36 12.82 7.61 18.15
N PHE A 37 12.22 6.48 18.54
CA PHE A 37 10.86 6.11 18.14
C PHE A 37 10.14 5.29 19.23
N GLU A 38 8.82 5.29 19.16
CA GLU A 38 7.95 4.32 19.84
C GLU A 38 7.23 3.43 18.83
N ILE A 39 6.75 2.27 19.27
CA ILE A 39 5.95 1.34 18.48
C ILE A 39 4.53 1.32 19.02
N VAL A 40 3.53 1.52 18.18
CA VAL A 40 2.11 1.46 18.52
C VAL A 40 1.44 0.39 17.66
N ILE A 41 1.21 -0.78 18.25
CA ILE A 41 0.49 -1.88 17.59
C ILE A 41 -0.99 -1.78 17.91
N VAL A 42 -1.83 -1.86 16.88
CA VAL A 42 -3.29 -1.87 17.02
C VAL A 42 -3.84 -3.15 16.41
N GLU A 43 -4.26 -4.06 17.26
CA GLU A 43 -4.88 -5.34 16.90
C GLU A 43 -6.37 -5.13 16.61
N ASP A 44 -6.79 -5.37 15.38
CA ASP A 44 -8.16 -5.15 14.88
C ASP A 44 -9.01 -6.42 15.02
N CYS A 45 -9.23 -6.88 16.27
CA CYS A 45 -10.02 -8.07 16.64
C CYS A 45 -9.53 -9.38 15.97
N SER A 46 -8.24 -9.68 16.07
CA SER A 46 -7.70 -10.96 15.61
C SER A 46 -8.26 -12.14 16.42
N THR A 47 -8.54 -13.25 15.74
CA THR A 47 -8.89 -14.53 16.40
C THR A 47 -7.67 -15.17 17.06
N VAL A 48 -6.47 -14.89 16.51
CA VAL A 48 -5.18 -15.25 17.09
C VAL A 48 -4.41 -13.94 17.31
N PRO A 49 -4.47 -13.37 18.52
CA PRO A 49 -3.78 -12.10 18.81
C PRO A 49 -2.25 -12.29 18.83
N CYS A 50 -1.54 -11.20 18.52
CA CYS A 50 -0.07 -11.20 18.53
C CYS A 50 0.51 -11.16 19.94
N LEU A 51 -0.19 -10.50 20.87
CA LEU A 51 0.14 -10.39 22.29
C LEU A 51 -1.15 -10.53 23.09
N GLU A 52 -1.01 -10.89 24.37
CA GLU A 52 -2.15 -10.94 25.28
C GLU A 52 -2.44 -9.54 25.84
N ALA A 53 -3.65 -9.04 25.59
CA ALA A 53 -4.18 -7.81 26.16
C ALA A 53 -5.71 -7.87 26.19
N THR A 54 -6.31 -7.21 27.17
CA THR A 54 -7.75 -6.93 27.20
C THR A 54 -8.11 -5.82 26.22
N GLU A 55 -9.33 -5.82 25.70
CA GLU A 55 -9.79 -4.83 24.74
C GLU A 55 -9.74 -3.41 25.37
N GLY A 56 -9.20 -2.45 24.63
CA GLY A 56 -9.08 -1.06 25.07
C GLY A 56 -7.93 -0.76 26.05
N GLU A 57 -7.31 -1.76 26.65
CA GLU A 57 -6.17 -1.56 27.54
C GLU A 57 -4.84 -1.52 26.76
N ALA A 58 -3.97 -0.58 27.15
CA ALA A 58 -2.61 -0.55 26.63
C ALA A 58 -1.74 -1.52 27.43
N THR A 59 -1.20 -2.52 26.79
CA THR A 59 -0.09 -3.29 27.33
C THR A 59 1.21 -2.62 26.92
N GLU A 60 1.94 -2.07 27.88
CA GLU A 60 3.29 -1.56 27.63
C GLU A 60 4.27 -2.72 27.72
N TRP A 61 4.96 -2.99 26.64
CA TRP A 61 6.05 -3.94 26.61
C TRP A 61 7.35 -3.22 26.31
N ILE A 62 8.26 -3.21 27.28
CA ILE A 62 9.62 -2.75 27.07
C ILE A 62 10.47 -4.01 26.89
N PRO A 63 11.09 -4.22 25.73
CA PRO A 63 11.97 -5.36 25.53
C PRO A 63 13.02 -5.41 26.65
N LYS A 64 13.14 -6.52 27.35
CA LYS A 64 14.15 -6.68 28.42
C LYS A 64 15.58 -6.43 27.94
N SER A 65 15.81 -6.58 26.64
CA SER A 65 17.10 -6.38 25.98
C SER A 65 17.36 -4.95 25.52
N ASP A 66 16.33 -4.06 25.52
CA ASP A 66 16.46 -2.70 24.98
C ASP A 66 15.45 -1.74 25.64
N PRO A 67 15.83 -1.12 26.77
CA PRO A 67 14.95 -0.17 27.48
C PRO A 67 14.72 1.15 26.73
N GLY A 68 15.32 1.33 25.53
CA GLY A 68 15.24 2.58 24.76
C GLY A 68 14.04 2.68 23.83
N VAL A 69 13.32 1.59 23.53
CA VAL A 69 12.17 1.59 22.63
C VAL A 69 10.90 1.19 23.38
N ARG A 70 9.94 2.09 23.42
CA ARG A 70 8.64 1.85 24.04
C ARG A 70 7.70 1.16 23.04
N LEU A 71 7.15 -0.01 23.37
CA LEU A 71 6.11 -0.66 22.61
C LEU A 71 4.79 -0.54 23.37
N ARG A 72 3.76 -0.08 22.70
CA ARG A 72 2.37 0.01 23.18
C ARG A 72 1.49 -0.84 22.30
N TYR A 73 0.77 -1.77 22.90
CA TYR A 73 -0.13 -2.68 22.20
C TYR A 73 -1.55 -2.42 22.65
N PHE A 74 -2.45 -2.26 21.67
CA PHE A 74 -3.87 -2.05 21.89
C PHE A 74 -4.67 -3.08 21.13
N ARG A 75 -5.76 -3.53 21.71
CA ARG A 75 -6.75 -4.39 21.07
C ARG A 75 -8.08 -3.64 20.95
N LYS A 76 -8.76 -3.76 19.80
CA LYS A 76 -10.05 -3.13 19.52
C LYS A 76 -10.95 -4.05 18.69
N GLY A 77 -12.25 -3.71 18.59
CA GLY A 77 -13.20 -4.37 17.70
C GLY A 77 -12.79 -4.27 16.21
N ASN A 78 -13.30 -5.18 15.37
CA ASN A 78 -12.97 -5.22 13.95
C ASN A 78 -13.68 -4.10 13.19
N GLU A 79 -12.96 -3.03 12.89
CA GLU A 79 -13.47 -1.85 12.18
C GLU A 79 -12.64 -1.51 10.93
N GLY A 80 -11.59 -2.30 10.66
CA GLY A 80 -10.74 -2.12 9.48
C GLY A 80 -9.46 -1.34 9.74
N ARG A 81 -8.55 -1.49 8.78
CA ARG A 81 -7.16 -1.01 8.90
C ARG A 81 -7.02 0.52 9.02
N SER A 82 -7.92 1.28 8.37
CA SER A 82 -7.89 2.75 8.44
C SER A 82 -8.24 3.23 9.84
N ILE A 83 -9.29 2.64 10.44
CA ILE A 83 -9.71 2.95 11.81
C ILE A 83 -8.63 2.50 12.82
N ALA A 84 -8.00 1.33 12.60
CA ALA A 84 -6.90 0.89 13.44
C ALA A 84 -5.70 1.87 13.39
N ARG A 85 -5.36 2.42 12.21
CA ARG A 85 -4.32 3.47 12.11
C ARG A 85 -4.73 4.75 12.83
N ASN A 86 -5.98 5.19 12.70
CA ASN A 86 -6.50 6.37 13.39
C ASN A 86 -6.44 6.19 14.91
N TYR A 87 -6.89 5.04 15.39
CA TYR A 87 -6.82 4.68 16.81
C TYR A 87 -5.38 4.73 17.35
N GLY A 88 -4.42 4.27 16.55
CA GLY A 88 -3.00 4.35 16.88
C GLY A 88 -2.48 5.79 16.92
N MET A 89 -2.86 6.66 15.96
CA MET A 89 -2.45 8.08 15.94
C MET A 89 -2.93 8.85 17.16
N GLU A 90 -4.18 8.62 17.57
CA GLU A 90 -4.78 9.27 18.74
C GLU A 90 -4.00 8.95 20.04
N ARG A 91 -3.40 7.77 20.12
CA ARG A 91 -2.67 7.27 21.30
C ARG A 91 -1.17 7.41 21.21
N ALA A 92 -0.65 7.77 20.05
CA ALA A 92 0.77 7.97 19.81
C ALA A 92 1.29 9.23 20.49
N SER A 93 2.53 9.21 20.97
CA SER A 93 3.17 10.33 21.69
C SER A 93 4.08 11.15 20.76
N GLY A 94 4.49 10.59 19.62
CA GLY A 94 5.43 11.22 18.71
C GLY A 94 4.86 12.41 17.95
N SER A 95 5.76 13.25 17.46
CA SER A 95 5.42 14.40 16.63
C SER A 95 5.35 14.08 15.13
N TYR A 96 5.74 12.85 14.75
CA TYR A 96 5.71 12.37 13.39
C TYR A 96 5.27 10.90 13.35
N PHE A 97 4.22 10.59 12.61
CA PHE A 97 3.67 9.24 12.49
C PHE A 97 4.28 8.52 11.30
N ILE A 98 4.59 7.26 11.47
CA ILE A 98 5.07 6.35 10.43
C ILE A 98 4.13 5.16 10.37
N PHE A 99 3.58 4.86 9.21
CA PHE A 99 2.69 3.72 8.99
C PHE A 99 3.49 2.62 8.29
N VAL A 100 3.41 1.43 8.88
CA VAL A 100 4.05 0.22 8.37
C VAL A 100 3.03 -0.91 8.47
N ASP A 101 2.86 -1.70 7.42
CA ASP A 101 2.01 -2.88 7.49
C ASP A 101 2.74 -4.03 8.23
N SER A 102 2.01 -4.90 8.90
CA SER A 102 2.56 -5.99 9.72
C SER A 102 3.45 -6.99 8.94
N ASP A 103 3.30 -7.03 7.60
CA ASP A 103 4.05 -7.88 6.69
C ASP A 103 5.30 -7.19 6.09
N CYS A 104 5.78 -6.12 6.72
CA CYS A 104 7.00 -5.42 6.35
C CYS A 104 8.19 -5.83 7.23
N ILE A 105 9.40 -5.71 6.66
CA ILE A 105 10.68 -5.81 7.36
C ILE A 105 11.45 -4.53 7.05
N LEU A 106 11.99 -3.87 8.07
CA LEU A 106 12.72 -2.61 7.93
C LEU A 106 14.23 -2.86 7.90
N PRO A 107 14.99 -2.19 7.01
CA PRO A 107 16.44 -2.17 7.10
C PRO A 107 16.93 -1.58 8.44
N PRO A 108 18.10 -1.98 8.97
CA PRO A 108 18.59 -1.51 10.27
C PRO A 108 18.79 0.01 10.39
N ASP A 109 19.01 0.71 9.29
CA ASP A 109 19.19 2.18 9.26
C ASP A 109 17.93 2.94 8.80
N TYR A 110 16.75 2.32 8.81
CA TYR A 110 15.53 2.93 8.32
C TYR A 110 15.20 4.24 9.07
N ILE A 111 15.21 4.22 10.40
CA ILE A 111 14.90 5.39 11.24
C ILE A 111 16.00 6.45 11.11
N GLY A 112 17.27 6.04 11.08
CA GLY A 112 18.41 6.93 10.86
C GLY A 112 18.34 7.63 9.50
N SER A 113 18.05 6.89 8.43
CA SER A 113 17.85 7.43 7.08
C SER A 113 16.68 8.40 7.02
N LEU A 114 15.55 8.06 7.64
CA LEU A 114 14.39 8.95 7.68
C LEU A 114 14.73 10.27 8.40
N ARG A 115 15.37 10.19 9.56
CA ARG A 115 15.77 11.37 10.33
C ARG A 115 16.73 12.27 9.55
N ARG A 116 17.71 11.66 8.86
CA ARG A 116 18.66 12.39 7.98
C ARG A 116 17.92 13.09 6.84
N ASN A 117 17.03 12.35 6.11
CA ASN A 117 16.26 12.93 5.02
C ASN A 117 15.37 14.10 5.47
N LEU A 118 14.65 13.95 6.59
CA LEU A 118 13.81 15.04 7.13
C LEU A 118 14.62 16.25 7.61
N ARG A 119 15.89 16.06 7.98
CA ARG A 119 16.81 17.15 8.33
C ARG A 119 17.31 17.88 7.10
N GLU A 120 17.69 17.15 6.05
CA GLU A 120 18.25 17.69 4.82
C GLU A 120 17.17 18.25 3.89
N ASN A 121 16.02 17.61 3.86
CA ASN A 121 14.86 17.96 3.03
C ASN A 121 13.57 17.86 3.84
N PRO A 122 13.23 18.88 4.65
CA PRO A 122 12.03 18.86 5.50
C PRO A 122 10.77 18.63 4.68
N ALA A 123 9.97 17.66 5.11
CA ALA A 123 8.71 17.32 4.48
C ALA A 123 7.63 17.03 5.52
N ASP A 124 6.40 17.50 5.25
CA ASP A 124 5.25 17.29 6.12
C ASP A 124 4.74 15.84 6.02
N CYS A 125 4.91 15.23 4.85
CA CYS A 125 4.60 13.84 4.56
C CYS A 125 5.73 13.23 3.72
N PHE A 126 6.07 11.98 3.99
CA PHE A 126 6.98 11.22 3.15
C PHE A 126 6.38 9.88 2.74
N GLY A 127 6.97 9.28 1.74
CA GLY A 127 6.86 7.89 1.42
C GLY A 127 8.17 7.34 0.89
N GLY A 128 8.36 6.05 1.08
CA GLY A 128 9.51 5.32 0.55
C GLY A 128 9.09 4.17 -0.35
N PRO A 129 10.01 3.64 -1.16
CA PRO A 129 9.74 2.49 -2.01
C PRO A 129 9.60 1.21 -1.19
N ASP A 130 9.04 0.18 -1.82
CA ASP A 130 9.11 -1.18 -1.35
C ASP A 130 10.08 -2.00 -2.20
N ALA A 131 10.76 -2.93 -1.56
CA ALA A 131 11.72 -3.83 -2.18
C ALA A 131 11.32 -5.30 -1.97
N ALA A 132 11.83 -6.18 -2.84
CA ALA A 132 11.72 -7.61 -2.64
C ALA A 132 12.88 -8.08 -1.75
N HIS A 133 12.57 -8.80 -0.68
CA HIS A 133 13.57 -9.45 0.16
C HIS A 133 14.06 -10.77 -0.49
N ASP A 134 15.28 -11.16 -0.21
CA ASP A 134 15.85 -12.40 -0.78
C ASP A 134 15.09 -13.66 -0.39
N SER A 135 14.47 -13.68 0.80
CA SER A 135 13.61 -14.76 1.29
C SER A 135 12.27 -14.91 0.55
N PHE A 136 11.91 -13.97 -0.33
CA PHE A 136 10.63 -14.02 -1.03
C PHE A 136 10.58 -15.20 -2.00
N THR A 137 9.43 -15.88 -2.01
CA THR A 137 9.17 -16.99 -2.94
C THR A 137 9.22 -16.53 -4.40
N LYS A 138 9.43 -17.46 -5.32
CA LYS A 138 9.43 -17.18 -6.76
C LYS A 138 8.13 -16.52 -7.22
N THR A 139 6.98 -16.91 -6.64
CA THR A 139 5.68 -16.29 -6.94
C THR A 139 5.61 -14.85 -6.45
N GLN A 140 6.10 -14.55 -5.26
CA GLN A 140 6.16 -13.18 -4.73
C GLN A 140 7.09 -12.30 -5.57
N LYS A 141 8.24 -12.81 -6.00
CA LYS A 141 9.16 -12.10 -6.92
C LYS A 141 8.51 -11.82 -8.28
N ALA A 142 7.74 -12.77 -8.81
CA ALA A 142 6.97 -12.60 -10.05
C ALA A 142 5.85 -11.55 -9.93
N ILE A 143 5.09 -11.58 -8.84
CA ILE A 143 4.06 -10.56 -8.54
C ILE A 143 4.72 -9.19 -8.36
N ASN A 144 5.85 -9.11 -7.66
CA ASN A 144 6.59 -7.86 -7.52
C ASN A 144 6.99 -7.30 -8.89
N TYR A 145 7.54 -8.13 -9.78
CA TYR A 145 7.85 -7.72 -11.14
C TYR A 145 6.61 -7.16 -11.86
N SER A 146 5.47 -7.87 -11.84
CA SER A 146 4.26 -7.41 -12.51
C SER A 146 3.75 -6.07 -11.98
N MET A 147 3.92 -5.81 -10.67
CA MET A 147 3.48 -4.56 -10.04
C MET A 147 4.41 -3.38 -10.28
N THR A 148 5.67 -3.63 -10.65
CA THR A 148 6.69 -2.58 -10.85
C THR A 148 7.09 -2.40 -12.31
N SER A 149 6.74 -3.35 -13.19
CA SER A 149 7.07 -3.30 -14.62
C SER A 149 6.35 -2.17 -15.34
N PHE A 150 7.06 -1.44 -16.19
CA PHE A 150 6.48 -0.41 -17.04
C PHE A 150 5.42 -1.00 -18.02
N LEU A 151 5.65 -2.20 -18.53
CA LEU A 151 4.72 -2.87 -19.45
C LEU A 151 3.36 -3.21 -18.84
N THR A 152 3.26 -3.25 -17.51
CA THR A 152 2.02 -3.62 -16.79
C THR A 152 1.37 -2.43 -16.06
N THR A 153 2.18 -1.54 -15.47
CA THR A 153 1.69 -0.46 -14.61
C THR A 153 2.04 0.94 -15.11
N GLY A 154 2.71 1.06 -16.27
CA GLY A 154 3.17 2.34 -16.80
C GLY A 154 4.19 3.04 -15.88
N GLY A 155 4.89 2.26 -15.02
CA GLY A 155 5.88 2.81 -14.10
C GLY A 155 5.31 3.55 -12.88
N ILE A 156 4.01 3.43 -12.59
CA ILE A 156 3.37 4.07 -11.42
C ILE A 156 4.00 3.60 -10.10
N ARG A 157 4.59 2.40 -10.07
CA ARG A 157 5.26 1.83 -8.90
C ARG A 157 6.70 1.45 -9.22
N GLY A 158 7.63 1.81 -8.35
CA GLY A 158 8.98 1.26 -8.31
C GLY A 158 9.93 1.65 -9.44
N GLY A 159 9.58 2.59 -10.31
CA GLY A 159 10.40 2.98 -11.45
C GLY A 159 11.06 4.35 -11.29
N LYS A 160 12.25 4.51 -11.91
CA LYS A 160 12.89 5.84 -12.09
C LYS A 160 12.06 6.75 -13.02
N VAL A 161 11.16 6.16 -13.81
CA VAL A 161 10.24 6.85 -14.74
C VAL A 161 8.83 6.56 -14.27
N SER A 162 8.10 7.60 -13.86
CA SER A 162 6.69 7.52 -13.47
C SER A 162 5.88 8.50 -14.31
N MET A 163 4.71 8.07 -14.78
CA MET A 163 3.74 8.91 -15.47
C MET A 163 2.89 9.74 -14.50
N GLU A 164 3.06 9.56 -13.20
CA GLU A 164 2.31 10.26 -12.15
C GLU A 164 3.22 10.89 -11.10
N LYS A 165 2.71 11.94 -10.40
CA LYS A 165 3.33 12.44 -9.18
C LYS A 165 3.35 11.32 -8.14
N PHE A 166 4.48 11.17 -7.45
CA PHE A 166 4.64 10.18 -6.41
C PHE A 166 3.53 10.29 -5.36
N THR A 167 2.95 9.17 -5.00
CA THR A 167 1.93 9.06 -3.95
C THR A 167 2.38 8.01 -2.93
N PRO A 168 2.63 8.39 -1.68
CA PRO A 168 2.98 7.46 -0.60
C PRO A 168 1.97 6.33 -0.45
N ARG A 169 2.44 5.18 0.01
CA ARG A 169 1.62 4.01 0.31
C ARG A 169 1.71 3.69 1.80
N THR A 170 0.60 3.30 2.40
CA THR A 170 0.51 3.08 3.86
C THR A 170 1.45 2.02 4.42
N PHE A 171 2.01 1.15 3.59
CA PHE A 171 3.07 0.22 4.04
C PHE A 171 4.43 0.89 4.28
N ASN A 172 4.65 2.12 3.79
CA ASN A 172 5.84 2.95 4.00
C ASN A 172 5.50 4.42 3.74
N MET A 173 4.72 5.00 4.62
CA MET A 173 4.25 6.37 4.59
C MET A 173 4.36 6.97 5.98
N GLY A 174 4.65 8.25 6.06
CA GLY A 174 4.54 8.97 7.33
C GLY A 174 4.19 10.44 7.11
N PHE A 175 3.67 11.06 8.17
CA PHE A 175 3.37 12.49 8.17
C PHE A 175 3.42 13.07 9.59
N SER A 176 3.60 14.39 9.68
CA SER A 176 3.68 15.11 10.94
C SER A 176 2.33 15.13 11.69
N ARG A 177 2.38 15.31 13.00
CA ARG A 177 1.18 15.52 13.81
C ARG A 177 0.38 16.74 13.34
N GLU A 178 1.06 17.79 12.88
CA GLU A 178 0.41 18.97 12.31
C GLU A 178 -0.47 18.61 11.11
N VAL A 179 -0.01 17.70 10.23
CA VAL A 179 -0.83 17.17 9.14
C VAL A 179 -2.08 16.48 9.68
N TYR A 180 -1.94 15.63 10.70
CA TYR A 180 -3.07 14.94 11.32
C TYR A 180 -4.07 15.94 11.92
N ASP A 181 -3.60 16.93 12.65
CA ASP A 181 -4.45 17.92 13.33
C ASP A 181 -5.25 18.77 12.33
N ARG A 182 -4.71 19.03 11.13
CA ARG A 182 -5.36 19.87 10.11
C ARG A 182 -6.15 19.08 9.06
N VAL A 183 -5.70 17.87 8.71
CA VAL A 183 -6.28 17.06 7.63
C VAL A 183 -7.21 15.97 8.18
N GLY A 184 -7.00 15.56 9.43
CA GLY A 184 -7.67 14.43 10.06
C GLY A 184 -7.04 13.09 9.70
N GLY A 185 -7.68 12.00 10.14
CA GLY A 185 -7.22 10.63 9.94
C GLY A 185 -7.57 10.05 8.56
N PHE A 186 -7.26 8.76 8.40
CA PHE A 186 -7.62 7.98 7.23
C PHE A 186 -9.14 7.76 7.15
N ARG A 187 -9.70 7.81 5.96
CA ARG A 187 -11.08 7.40 5.68
C ARG A 187 -11.16 5.89 5.49
N GLU A 188 -12.26 5.27 5.93
CA GLU A 188 -12.46 3.82 5.73
C GLU A 188 -12.92 3.53 4.31
N MET A 189 -11.94 3.39 3.43
CA MET A 189 -12.14 3.11 2.01
C MET A 189 -10.95 2.35 1.43
N PHE A 190 -11.11 1.76 0.26
CA PHE A 190 -9.97 1.28 -0.52
C PHE A 190 -9.22 2.46 -1.14
N SER A 191 -7.89 2.36 -1.18
CA SER A 191 -6.97 3.45 -1.59
C SER A 191 -7.00 4.65 -0.64
N GLU A 192 -7.15 4.38 0.64
CA GLU A 192 -7.06 5.34 1.74
C GLU A 192 -5.74 6.12 1.75
N ASP A 193 -4.68 5.52 1.20
CA ASP A 193 -3.37 6.14 1.00
C ASP A 193 -3.42 7.27 -0.05
N ILE A 194 -4.11 7.03 -1.15
CA ILE A 194 -4.27 8.03 -2.22
C ILE A 194 -5.20 9.16 -1.75
N ASP A 195 -6.30 8.82 -1.07
CA ASP A 195 -7.20 9.79 -0.45
C ASP A 195 -6.46 10.69 0.53
N MET A 196 -5.72 10.11 1.48
CA MET A 196 -4.93 10.85 2.46
C MET A 196 -3.90 11.76 1.78
N SER A 197 -3.13 11.23 0.83
CA SER A 197 -2.14 12.02 0.08
C SER A 197 -2.76 13.16 -0.70
N THR A 198 -3.97 12.99 -1.21
CA THR A 198 -4.70 14.03 -1.93
C THR A 198 -5.13 15.14 -0.97
N ARG A 199 -5.71 14.79 0.18
CA ARG A 199 -6.11 15.76 1.23
C ARG A 199 -4.91 16.52 1.80
N ILE A 200 -3.78 15.85 2.01
CA ILE A 200 -2.52 16.46 2.45
C ILE A 200 -2.08 17.54 1.46
N ARG A 201 -2.08 17.24 0.14
CA ARG A 201 -1.74 18.24 -0.89
C ARG A 201 -2.73 19.38 -0.98
N GLN A 202 -4.03 19.09 -0.88
CA GLN A 202 -5.09 20.11 -0.91
C GLN A 202 -4.99 21.06 0.28
N ALA A 203 -4.50 20.58 1.44
CA ALA A 203 -4.23 21.40 2.62
C ALA A 203 -2.93 22.20 2.52
N GLY A 204 -2.18 22.10 1.41
CA GLY A 204 -0.96 22.86 1.15
C GLY A 204 0.33 22.26 1.74
N PHE A 205 0.26 21.04 2.27
CA PHE A 205 1.43 20.35 2.82
C PHE A 205 2.30 19.69 1.75
N SER A 206 3.59 19.61 2.04
CA SER A 206 4.59 18.97 1.18
C SER A 206 4.59 17.45 1.30
N ILE A 207 4.84 16.76 0.18
CA ILE A 207 5.04 15.30 0.14
C ILE A 207 6.36 15.00 -0.56
N ALA A 208 7.26 14.28 0.11
CA ALA A 208 8.55 13.87 -0.42
C ALA A 208 8.63 12.35 -0.68
N LEU A 209 9.44 11.96 -1.65
CA LEU A 209 9.89 10.58 -1.84
C LEU A 209 11.31 10.46 -1.30
N PHE A 210 11.51 9.60 -0.31
CA PHE A 210 12.82 9.25 0.24
C PHE A 210 13.20 7.85 -0.22
N THR A 211 14.07 7.76 -1.22
CA THR A 211 14.38 6.50 -1.91
C THR A 211 15.23 5.55 -1.08
N ASP A 212 15.97 6.04 -0.10
CA ASP A 212 16.79 5.29 0.85
C ASP A 212 16.02 4.88 2.12
N VAL A 213 14.78 5.39 2.29
CA VAL A 213 13.85 5.01 3.35
C VAL A 213 12.88 3.94 2.80
N TYR A 214 13.38 2.75 2.57
CA TYR A 214 12.62 1.66 1.96
C TYR A 214 12.26 0.56 2.96
N VAL A 215 11.24 -0.24 2.62
CA VAL A 215 10.85 -1.44 3.39
C VAL A 215 10.82 -2.66 2.49
N TYR A 216 11.09 -3.84 3.05
CA TYR A 216 10.82 -5.10 2.39
C TYR A 216 9.37 -5.50 2.68
N HIS A 217 8.50 -5.39 1.68
CA HIS A 217 7.08 -5.66 1.83
C HIS A 217 6.72 -7.03 1.23
N LYS A 218 6.24 -7.96 2.05
CA LYS A 218 5.84 -9.30 1.60
C LYS A 218 4.65 -9.22 0.65
N ARG A 219 4.84 -9.70 -0.58
CA ARG A 219 3.77 -9.77 -1.58
C ARG A 219 2.83 -10.93 -1.33
N ARG A 220 1.66 -10.91 -1.95
CA ARG A 220 0.72 -12.03 -1.91
C ARG A 220 1.41 -13.31 -2.40
N VAL A 221 1.04 -14.45 -1.78
CA VAL A 221 1.70 -15.75 -2.05
C VAL A 221 1.02 -16.53 -3.18
N ASP A 222 -0.22 -16.17 -3.56
CA ASP A 222 -0.95 -16.83 -4.62
C ASP A 222 -1.62 -15.86 -5.61
N MET A 223 -1.83 -16.34 -6.85
CA MET A 223 -2.38 -15.53 -7.95
C MET A 223 -3.86 -15.19 -7.77
N ARG A 224 -4.64 -16.01 -7.04
CA ARG A 224 -6.07 -15.77 -6.80
C ARG A 224 -6.26 -14.60 -5.83
N LYS A 225 -5.47 -14.57 -4.75
CA LYS A 225 -5.45 -13.43 -3.81
C LYS A 225 -4.94 -12.18 -4.49
N PHE A 226 -3.93 -12.31 -5.36
CA PHE A 226 -3.42 -11.21 -6.15
C PHE A 226 -4.47 -10.65 -7.11
N TRP A 227 -5.21 -11.52 -7.84
CA TRP A 227 -6.30 -11.09 -8.72
C TRP A 227 -7.38 -10.29 -7.96
N LYS A 228 -7.82 -10.79 -6.80
CA LYS A 228 -8.78 -10.06 -5.95
C LYS A 228 -8.26 -8.68 -5.56
N GLN A 229 -7.01 -8.58 -5.19
CA GLN A 229 -6.37 -7.32 -4.81
C GLN A 229 -6.38 -6.31 -5.97
N VAL A 230 -5.92 -6.71 -7.15
CA VAL A 230 -5.84 -5.80 -8.30
C VAL A 230 -7.22 -5.45 -8.86
N HIS A 231 -8.20 -6.36 -8.75
CA HIS A 231 -9.60 -6.08 -9.10
C HIS A 231 -10.17 -4.93 -8.25
N VAL A 232 -9.94 -4.98 -6.93
CA VAL A 232 -10.34 -3.90 -6.02
C VAL A 232 -9.59 -2.60 -6.34
N PHE A 233 -8.31 -2.64 -6.73
CA PHE A 233 -7.59 -1.45 -7.17
C PHE A 233 -8.23 -0.80 -8.40
N GLY A 234 -8.70 -1.61 -9.37
CA GLY A 234 -9.44 -1.11 -10.52
C GLY A 234 -10.75 -0.43 -10.11
N MET A 235 -11.52 -1.05 -9.21
CA MET A 235 -12.76 -0.48 -8.70
C MET A 235 -12.54 0.83 -7.94
N SER A 236 -11.54 0.86 -7.07
CA SER A 236 -11.24 2.04 -6.24
C SER A 236 -10.82 3.26 -7.06
N ARG A 237 -10.28 3.07 -8.27
CA ARG A 237 -9.92 4.18 -9.15
C ARG A 237 -11.13 5.01 -9.56
N ILE A 238 -12.27 4.36 -9.83
CA ILE A 238 -13.53 5.05 -10.14
C ILE A 238 -14.06 5.79 -8.90
N THR A 239 -13.96 5.17 -7.73
CA THR A 239 -14.31 5.80 -6.45
C THR A 239 -13.50 7.07 -6.20
N LEU A 240 -12.18 7.02 -6.45
CA LEU A 240 -11.30 8.20 -6.34
C LEU A 240 -11.64 9.30 -7.35
N GLU A 241 -12.04 8.95 -8.58
CA GLU A 241 -12.48 9.94 -9.57
C GLU A 241 -13.76 10.65 -9.15
N LEU A 242 -14.69 9.93 -8.50
CA LEU A 242 -15.91 10.54 -7.97
C LEU A 242 -15.65 11.47 -6.78
N LEU A 243 -14.68 11.13 -5.92
CA LEU A 243 -14.26 11.99 -4.81
C LEU A 243 -13.40 13.17 -5.27
N TYR A 244 -12.58 12.96 -6.28
CA TYR A 244 -11.60 13.92 -6.79
C TYR A 244 -11.69 14.00 -8.31
N PRO A 245 -12.70 14.73 -8.85
CA PRO A 245 -12.89 14.86 -10.30
C PRO A 245 -11.63 15.36 -11.00
N GLY A 246 -11.28 14.71 -12.12
CA GLY A 246 -10.05 14.99 -12.86
C GLY A 246 -8.80 14.28 -12.33
N SER A 247 -8.93 13.43 -11.31
CA SER A 247 -7.81 12.61 -10.81
C SER A 247 -7.49 11.42 -11.71
N MET A 248 -8.41 11.04 -12.61
CA MET A 248 -8.23 9.93 -13.55
C MET A 248 -7.37 10.38 -14.73
N LYS A 249 -6.34 9.60 -15.01
CA LYS A 249 -5.43 9.82 -16.15
C LYS A 249 -5.55 8.69 -17.17
N LEU A 250 -5.05 8.93 -18.37
CA LEU A 250 -5.10 7.96 -19.48
C LEU A 250 -4.50 6.60 -19.08
N VAL A 251 -3.42 6.60 -18.30
CA VAL A 251 -2.76 5.36 -17.85
C VAL A 251 -3.69 4.44 -17.05
N HIS A 252 -4.68 4.98 -16.35
CA HIS A 252 -5.64 4.18 -15.59
C HIS A 252 -6.65 3.41 -16.44
N TRP A 253 -6.84 3.86 -17.70
CA TRP A 253 -7.69 3.18 -18.68
C TRP A 253 -6.98 2.02 -19.37
N LEU A 254 -5.65 2.05 -19.44
CA LEU A 254 -4.87 1.06 -20.20
C LEU A 254 -5.19 -0.40 -19.82
N PRO A 255 -5.31 -0.79 -18.54
CA PRO A 255 -5.68 -2.17 -18.20
C PRO A 255 -7.11 -2.56 -18.63
N ALA A 256 -8.05 -1.60 -18.60
CA ALA A 256 -9.40 -1.83 -19.09
C ALA A 256 -9.43 -2.02 -20.60
N CYS A 257 -8.75 -1.13 -21.35
CA CYS A 257 -8.58 -1.24 -22.79
C CYS A 257 -7.89 -2.56 -23.18
N PHE A 258 -6.82 -2.93 -22.44
CA PHE A 258 -6.14 -4.21 -22.63
C PHE A 258 -7.12 -5.39 -22.44
N THR A 259 -7.90 -5.37 -21.36
CA THR A 259 -8.85 -6.46 -21.06
C THR A 259 -9.88 -6.64 -22.16
N VAL A 260 -10.51 -5.54 -22.59
CA VAL A 260 -11.49 -5.57 -23.70
C VAL A 260 -10.83 -5.99 -25.02
N GLY A 261 -9.66 -5.42 -25.33
CA GLY A 261 -8.91 -5.73 -26.55
C GLY A 261 -8.46 -7.21 -26.59
N ALA A 262 -7.93 -7.74 -25.48
CA ALA A 262 -7.53 -9.14 -25.39
C ALA A 262 -8.71 -10.09 -25.61
N VAL A 263 -9.87 -9.80 -25.00
CA VAL A 263 -11.11 -10.59 -25.21
C VAL A 263 -11.54 -10.50 -26.68
N ALA A 264 -11.54 -9.31 -27.28
CA ALA A 264 -11.92 -9.14 -28.67
C ALA A 264 -10.96 -9.88 -29.63
N LEU A 265 -9.64 -9.85 -29.39
CA LEU A 265 -8.66 -10.58 -30.18
C LEU A 265 -8.83 -12.08 -30.05
N ILE A 266 -9.11 -12.60 -28.85
CA ILE A 266 -9.39 -14.03 -28.63
C ILE A 266 -10.67 -14.46 -29.37
N ILE A 267 -11.75 -13.72 -29.23
CA ILE A 267 -13.01 -14.02 -29.93
C ILE A 267 -12.80 -13.92 -31.46
N GLY A 268 -12.18 -12.86 -31.93
CA GLY A 268 -11.89 -12.67 -33.36
C GLY A 268 -11.00 -13.77 -33.94
N SER A 269 -10.13 -14.39 -33.13
CA SER A 269 -9.25 -15.46 -33.58
C SER A 269 -9.97 -16.72 -34.05
N PHE A 270 -11.23 -16.92 -33.65
CA PHE A 270 -12.08 -18.01 -34.19
C PHE A 270 -12.41 -17.78 -35.66
N PHE A 271 -12.39 -16.52 -36.13
CA PHE A 271 -12.61 -16.16 -37.53
C PHE A 271 -11.29 -15.94 -38.28
N CYS A 272 -10.28 -15.37 -37.62
CA CYS A 272 -8.98 -15.08 -38.19
C CYS A 272 -7.85 -15.30 -37.19
N LYS A 273 -7.10 -16.40 -37.31
CA LYS A 273 -6.04 -16.80 -36.35
C LYS A 273 -4.93 -15.73 -36.19
N TRP A 274 -4.71 -14.90 -37.22
CA TRP A 274 -3.68 -13.85 -37.18
C TRP A 274 -3.96 -12.77 -36.12
N LEU A 275 -5.20 -12.64 -35.64
CA LEU A 275 -5.58 -11.71 -34.59
C LEU A 275 -4.96 -12.05 -33.24
N LEU A 276 -4.41 -13.26 -33.06
CA LEU A 276 -3.66 -13.61 -31.84
C LEU A 276 -2.23 -13.03 -31.84
N ILE A 277 -1.68 -12.66 -32.99
CA ILE A 277 -0.28 -12.20 -33.09
C ILE A 277 0.02 -11.05 -32.15
N PRO A 278 -0.77 -9.95 -32.07
CA PRO A 278 -0.46 -8.84 -31.17
C PRO A 278 -0.38 -9.29 -29.70
N LEU A 279 -1.29 -10.19 -29.27
CA LEU A 279 -1.29 -10.71 -27.90
C LEU A 279 -0.07 -11.60 -27.63
N LEU A 280 0.30 -12.46 -28.58
CA LEU A 280 1.49 -13.32 -28.46
C LEU A 280 2.78 -12.50 -28.45
N VAL A 281 2.89 -11.46 -29.27
CA VAL A 281 4.03 -10.53 -29.27
C VAL A 281 4.14 -9.82 -27.92
N TYR A 282 3.02 -9.37 -27.36
CA TYR A 282 3.02 -8.73 -26.05
C TYR A 282 3.42 -9.69 -24.92
N ILE A 283 2.92 -10.93 -24.94
CA ILE A 283 3.32 -11.98 -23.99
C ILE A 283 4.82 -12.28 -24.10
N LEU A 284 5.34 -12.38 -25.32
CA LEU A 284 6.76 -12.60 -25.56
C LEU A 284 7.61 -11.42 -25.04
N ALA A 285 7.19 -10.19 -25.27
CA ALA A 285 7.86 -9.00 -24.76
C ALA A 285 7.88 -8.98 -23.23
N LEU A 286 6.76 -9.31 -22.58
CA LEU A 286 6.71 -9.46 -21.11
C LEU A 286 7.68 -10.51 -20.61
N PHE A 287 7.73 -11.67 -21.29
CA PHE A 287 8.62 -12.75 -20.89
C PHE A 287 10.11 -12.36 -21.01
N VAL A 288 10.49 -11.76 -22.15
CA VAL A 288 11.88 -11.31 -22.39
C VAL A 288 12.30 -10.24 -21.37
N CYS A 289 11.44 -9.23 -21.12
CA CYS A 289 11.72 -8.20 -20.14
C CYS A 289 11.79 -8.76 -18.71
N ALA A 290 10.90 -9.70 -18.36
CA ALA A 290 10.93 -10.37 -17.05
C ALA A 290 12.19 -11.23 -16.90
N LEU A 291 12.59 -11.95 -17.94
CA LEU A 291 13.82 -12.76 -17.94
C LEU A 291 15.07 -11.90 -17.78
N ALA A 292 15.13 -10.78 -18.49
CA ALA A 292 16.24 -9.82 -18.37
C ALA A 292 16.32 -9.23 -16.94
N ALA A 293 15.17 -8.93 -16.31
CA ALA A 293 15.11 -8.35 -14.97
C ALA A 293 15.39 -9.37 -13.86
N THR A 294 14.87 -10.60 -14.00
CA THR A 294 14.92 -11.61 -12.92
C THR A 294 16.02 -12.64 -13.08
N ARG A 295 16.57 -12.76 -14.28
CA ARG A 295 17.61 -13.75 -14.67
C ARG A 295 17.20 -15.20 -14.34
N SER A 296 15.89 -15.48 -14.34
CA SER A 296 15.33 -16.81 -14.00
C SER A 296 14.14 -17.12 -14.91
N LEU A 297 14.23 -18.23 -15.65
CA LEU A 297 13.15 -18.70 -16.54
C LEU A 297 11.86 -18.98 -15.77
N ASP A 298 11.94 -19.61 -14.59
CA ASP A 298 10.78 -19.93 -13.74
C ASP A 298 10.09 -18.65 -13.23
N ILE A 299 10.88 -17.68 -12.74
CA ILE A 299 10.30 -16.40 -12.29
C ILE A 299 9.73 -15.62 -13.48
N ALA A 300 10.40 -15.62 -14.63
CA ALA A 300 9.92 -14.93 -15.84
C ALA A 300 8.58 -15.53 -16.34
N GLY A 301 8.45 -16.84 -16.38
CA GLY A 301 7.18 -17.50 -16.74
C GLY A 301 6.03 -17.14 -15.76
N ARG A 302 6.30 -17.18 -14.46
CA ARG A 302 5.34 -16.74 -13.43
C ARG A 302 5.02 -15.24 -13.52
N ALA A 303 5.98 -14.41 -13.90
CA ALA A 303 5.81 -12.97 -14.07
C ALA A 303 4.88 -12.64 -15.25
N VAL A 304 4.92 -13.42 -16.34
CA VAL A 304 3.94 -13.30 -17.42
C VAL A 304 2.53 -13.56 -16.90
N VAL A 305 2.33 -14.67 -16.16
CA VAL A 305 1.02 -14.99 -15.57
C VAL A 305 0.58 -13.88 -14.61
N ALA A 306 1.47 -13.42 -13.72
CA ALA A 306 1.17 -12.32 -12.80
C ALA A 306 0.81 -11.02 -13.54
N SER A 307 1.48 -10.73 -14.67
CA SER A 307 1.20 -9.55 -15.50
C SER A 307 -0.18 -9.64 -16.16
N MET A 308 -0.57 -10.80 -16.65
CA MET A 308 -1.92 -11.03 -17.17
C MET A 308 -2.97 -10.86 -16.07
N VAL A 309 -2.73 -11.42 -14.88
CA VAL A 309 -3.58 -11.25 -13.69
C VAL A 309 -3.69 -9.79 -13.30
N GLN A 310 -2.58 -9.04 -13.30
CA GLN A 310 -2.55 -7.60 -13.01
C GLN A 310 -3.44 -6.81 -13.96
N LEU A 311 -3.27 -7.02 -15.26
CA LEU A 311 -4.00 -6.26 -16.29
C LEU A 311 -5.48 -6.61 -16.32
N THR A 312 -5.81 -7.91 -16.37
CA THR A 312 -7.21 -8.36 -16.46
C THR A 312 -7.96 -8.16 -15.15
N GLY A 313 -7.31 -8.39 -14.01
CA GLY A 313 -7.91 -8.16 -12.70
C GLY A 313 -8.24 -6.68 -12.48
N TYR A 314 -7.27 -5.78 -12.71
CA TYR A 314 -7.52 -4.35 -12.61
C TYR A 314 -8.55 -3.89 -13.66
N GLY A 315 -8.38 -4.29 -14.91
CA GLY A 315 -9.29 -3.90 -16.01
C GLY A 315 -10.73 -4.31 -15.75
N SER A 316 -10.96 -5.54 -15.30
CA SER A 316 -12.32 -6.02 -14.97
C SER A 316 -12.93 -5.27 -13.79
N GLY A 317 -12.14 -4.96 -12.75
CA GLY A 317 -12.60 -4.15 -11.61
C GLY A 317 -12.95 -2.72 -12.01
N PHE A 318 -12.10 -2.11 -12.85
CA PHE A 318 -12.35 -0.78 -13.40
C PHE A 318 -13.64 -0.73 -14.21
N ILE A 319 -13.81 -1.67 -15.17
CA ILE A 319 -15.01 -1.75 -16.02
C ILE A 319 -16.26 -1.93 -15.17
N LYS A 320 -16.23 -2.86 -14.20
CA LYS A 320 -17.34 -3.09 -13.26
C LYS A 320 -17.74 -1.81 -12.55
N ALA A 321 -16.81 -1.16 -11.89
CA ALA A 321 -17.11 0.06 -11.12
C ALA A 321 -17.53 1.22 -12.04
N TYR A 322 -16.96 1.34 -13.24
CA TYR A 322 -17.36 2.33 -14.23
C TYR A 322 -18.83 2.16 -14.64
N VAL A 323 -19.22 0.93 -14.99
CA VAL A 323 -20.62 0.63 -15.33
C VAL A 323 -21.54 0.89 -14.14
N GLU A 324 -21.22 0.36 -12.95
CA GLU A 324 -22.07 0.48 -11.76
C GLU A 324 -22.23 1.94 -11.32
N LYS A 325 -21.13 2.69 -11.19
CA LYS A 325 -21.13 4.03 -10.58
C LYS A 325 -21.35 5.15 -11.60
N MET A 326 -20.72 5.08 -12.77
CA MET A 326 -20.75 6.16 -13.76
C MET A 326 -21.95 6.04 -14.72
N ILE A 327 -22.34 4.82 -15.13
CA ILE A 327 -23.45 4.59 -16.05
C ILE A 327 -24.76 4.38 -15.30
N LEU A 328 -24.78 3.43 -14.34
CA LEU A 328 -26.02 3.07 -13.62
C LEU A 328 -26.28 3.94 -12.38
N GLY A 329 -25.35 4.79 -11.99
CA GLY A 329 -25.49 5.69 -10.82
C GLY A 329 -25.47 5.00 -9.45
N ARG A 330 -25.20 3.70 -9.38
CA ARG A 330 -25.22 2.91 -8.14
C ARG A 330 -23.99 3.22 -7.29
N GLY A 331 -24.18 3.67 -6.03
CA GLY A 331 -23.06 4.02 -5.15
C GLY A 331 -22.22 5.19 -5.68
N ARG A 332 -22.86 6.17 -6.34
CA ARG A 332 -22.21 7.36 -6.87
C ARG A 332 -21.87 8.36 -5.77
N ASP A 333 -22.69 8.42 -4.72
CA ASP A 333 -22.45 9.26 -3.54
C ASP A 333 -21.48 8.57 -2.59
N VAL A 334 -20.20 8.71 -2.92
CA VAL A 334 -19.09 8.04 -2.21
C VAL A 334 -18.89 8.64 -0.82
N GLU A 335 -19.11 9.94 -0.63
CA GLU A 335 -18.97 10.59 0.68
C GLU A 335 -20.00 10.02 1.66
N LYS A 336 -21.23 9.87 1.23
CA LYS A 336 -22.28 9.22 2.02
C LYS A 336 -21.97 7.75 2.33
N GLU A 337 -21.38 7.00 1.38
CA GLU A 337 -20.94 5.62 1.63
C GLU A 337 -19.85 5.56 2.72
N ILE A 338 -18.91 6.50 2.72
CA ILE A 338 -17.85 6.61 3.73
C ILE A 338 -18.44 6.95 5.10
N GLU A 339 -19.34 7.91 5.17
CA GLU A 339 -20.04 8.30 6.41
C GLU A 339 -20.86 7.14 7.00
N ILE A 340 -21.60 6.40 6.16
CA ILE A 340 -22.37 5.21 6.60
C ILE A 340 -21.44 4.14 7.19
N ARG A 341 -20.26 3.93 6.60
CA ARG A 341 -19.27 2.98 7.14
C ARG A 341 -18.74 3.45 8.48
N LYS A 342 -18.43 4.74 8.61
CA LYS A 342 -18.01 5.35 9.88
C LYS A 342 -19.07 5.17 10.96
N GLY A 343 -20.33 5.50 10.70
CA GLY A 343 -21.43 5.38 11.67
C GLY A 343 -21.77 3.93 12.06
N LYS A 344 -21.55 2.93 11.17
CA LYS A 344 -21.69 1.52 11.53
C LYS A 344 -20.60 1.05 12.49
N ASN A 345 -19.43 1.66 12.43
CA ASN A 345 -18.31 1.32 13.28
C ASN A 345 -18.36 2.03 14.65
N GLU A 346 -19.05 3.19 14.73
CA GLU A 346 -19.28 3.92 15.99
C GLU A 346 -20.46 3.35 16.80
N GLY A 347 -21.28 2.49 16.20
CA GLY A 347 -22.49 1.87 16.80
C GLY A 347 -22.30 0.42 17.26
N LEU A 348 -21.08 -0.12 17.24
CA LEU A 348 -20.67 -1.42 17.75
C LEU A 348 -19.71 -1.24 18.92
#